data_6c744c71bfa5ac7aa1224708e629baf1
#
_entry.id   6c744c71bfa5ac7aa1224708e629baf1
#
_cell.length_a   1.000
_cell.length_b   1.000
_cell.length_c   1.000
_cell.angle_alpha   90.00
_cell.angle_beta   90.00
_cell.angle_gamma   90.00
#
_symmetry.space_group_name_H-M   'P 1'
#
loop_
_entity.id
_entity.type
_entity.pdbx_description
1 polymer ?
#
loop_
_entity_poly.entity_id
_entity_poly.type
_entity_poly.pdbx_seq_one_letter_code
_entity_poly.pdbx_strand_id
1 'polypeptide(L)'
;VEQTVAGIQAISEHDAQAWRKMLEHFGEHAPHIFGILGSPMPSWAALKVVWRAWRKLGTAGLYGLLRLMLSSPRDFLAANFEHNHVRTLMATWGLHVDFAPDAAGGALFPYLESMSNQAFGMVIGQGGADTIIKSMVDLLRAKGGELILNAPVQSIITSGGVATGVQLADGRVLSARRAVIANVNPKNVFGALLPNGAAPQAFESKVQAFRPG
;
A
#
# COMPACT_ATOMS: atom_id res chain seq x y z
N VAL A 1 4.47 -23.74 -0.81
CA VAL A 1 4.26 -23.98 0.63
C VAL A 1 5.27 -24.99 1.14
N GLU A 2 5.29 -26.22 0.62
CA GLU A 2 6.12 -27.33 1.15
C GLU A 2 7.62 -27.02 1.18
N GLN A 3 8.16 -26.37 0.17
CA GLN A 3 9.57 -25.96 0.13
C GLN A 3 9.91 -24.95 1.24
N THR A 4 9.04 -23.97 1.48
CA THR A 4 9.21 -22.98 2.55
C THR A 4 9.16 -23.67 3.92
N VAL A 5 8.16 -24.54 4.10
CA VAL A 5 8.01 -25.28 5.35
C VAL A 5 9.20 -26.20 5.60
N ALA A 6 9.69 -26.92 4.59
CA ALA A 6 10.88 -27.75 4.73
C ALA A 6 12.13 -26.92 5.09
N GLY A 7 12.29 -25.74 4.50
CA GLY A 7 13.37 -24.82 4.86
C GLY A 7 13.28 -24.32 6.29
N ILE A 8 12.07 -24.00 6.78
CA ILE A 8 11.84 -23.61 8.17
C ILE A 8 12.07 -24.80 9.11
N GLN A 9 11.61 -26.00 8.73
CA GLN A 9 11.77 -27.23 9.53
C GLN A 9 13.24 -27.58 9.77
N ALA A 10 14.10 -27.32 8.81
CA ALA A 10 15.54 -27.51 8.98
C ALA A 10 16.15 -26.60 10.08
N ILE A 11 15.44 -25.55 10.48
CA ILE A 11 15.84 -24.58 11.51
C ILE A 11 15.09 -24.84 12.82
N SER A 12 13.76 -25.00 12.76
CA SER A 12 12.88 -25.23 13.89
C SER A 12 11.62 -25.97 13.44
N GLU A 13 11.41 -27.15 14.02
CA GLU A 13 10.19 -27.95 13.81
C GLU A 13 8.95 -27.22 14.32
N HIS A 14 9.07 -26.56 15.48
CA HIS A 14 8.00 -25.76 16.07
C HIS A 14 7.54 -24.66 15.12
N ASP A 15 8.48 -23.92 14.55
CA ASP A 15 8.17 -22.79 13.66
C ASP A 15 7.58 -23.26 12.32
N ALA A 16 8.00 -24.43 11.83
CA ALA A 16 7.41 -25.03 10.64
C ALA A 16 5.93 -25.39 10.84
N GLN A 17 5.60 -25.95 12.01
CA GLN A 17 4.21 -26.26 12.38
C GLN A 17 3.39 -24.96 12.57
N ALA A 18 3.96 -23.95 13.22
CA ALA A 18 3.34 -22.65 13.39
C ALA A 18 3.05 -21.98 12.04
N TRP A 19 3.98 -22.07 11.09
CA TRP A 19 3.81 -21.53 9.73
C TRP A 19 2.65 -22.21 8.98
N ARG A 20 2.58 -23.55 9.00
CA ARG A 20 1.47 -24.31 8.41
C ARG A 20 0.12 -23.88 8.99
N LYS A 21 0.03 -23.87 10.31
CA LYS A 21 -1.20 -23.47 11.02
C LYS A 21 -1.59 -22.03 10.69
N MET A 22 -0.63 -21.14 10.58
CA MET A 22 -0.86 -19.75 10.21
C MET A 22 -1.44 -19.63 8.79
N LEU A 23 -0.95 -20.43 7.84
CA LEU A 23 -1.47 -20.48 6.48
C LEU A 23 -2.90 -21.04 6.40
N GLU A 24 -3.21 -22.08 7.18
CA GLU A 24 -4.58 -22.63 7.30
C GLU A 24 -5.54 -21.55 7.81
N HIS A 25 -5.17 -20.86 8.89
CA HIS A 25 -5.97 -19.75 9.43
C HIS A 25 -6.09 -18.58 8.45
N PHE A 26 -5.07 -18.35 7.62
CA PHE A 26 -5.14 -17.30 6.61
C PHE A 26 -6.27 -17.55 5.61
N GLY A 27 -6.47 -18.80 5.17
CA GLY A 27 -7.59 -19.16 4.29
C GLY A 27 -8.97 -18.81 4.87
N GLU A 28 -9.11 -18.89 6.21
CA GLU A 28 -10.34 -18.51 6.90
C GLU A 28 -10.46 -16.99 7.13
N HIS A 29 -9.35 -16.32 7.42
CA HIS A 29 -9.32 -14.89 7.79
C HIS A 29 -9.28 -13.96 6.57
N ALA A 30 -8.61 -14.36 5.49
CA ALA A 30 -8.36 -13.50 4.32
C ALA A 30 -9.63 -12.86 3.73
N PRO A 31 -10.78 -13.57 3.55
CA PRO A 31 -11.98 -12.94 3.03
C PRO A 31 -12.51 -11.80 3.92
N HIS A 32 -12.29 -11.89 5.22
CA HIS A 32 -12.71 -10.88 6.19
C HIS A 32 -11.75 -9.70 6.23
N ILE A 33 -10.43 -9.97 6.20
CA ILE A 33 -9.39 -8.93 6.14
C ILE A 33 -9.54 -8.11 4.86
N PHE A 34 -9.56 -8.77 3.69
CA PHE A 34 -9.73 -8.07 2.41
C PHE A 34 -11.10 -7.40 2.28
N GLY A 35 -12.14 -7.99 2.87
CA GLY A 35 -13.45 -7.38 2.93
C GLY A 35 -13.47 -6.06 3.71
N ILE A 36 -12.75 -5.97 4.82
CA ILE A 36 -12.60 -4.71 5.60
C ILE A 36 -11.74 -3.72 4.83
N LEU A 37 -10.57 -4.14 4.32
CA LEU A 37 -9.67 -3.26 3.56
C LEU A 37 -10.31 -2.70 2.29
N GLY A 38 -11.20 -3.46 1.65
CA GLY A 38 -11.96 -3.03 0.47
C GLY A 38 -13.25 -2.26 0.76
N SER A 39 -13.59 -2.02 2.04
CA SER A 39 -14.80 -1.32 2.42
C SER A 39 -14.52 0.13 2.80
N PRO A 40 -15.36 1.10 2.38
CA PRO A 40 -15.29 2.46 2.92
C PRO A 40 -15.48 2.45 4.44
N MET A 41 -14.70 3.25 5.15
CA MET A 41 -14.78 3.33 6.62
C MET A 41 -15.16 4.74 7.07
N PRO A 42 -16.14 4.89 7.96
CA PRO A 42 -17.11 3.90 8.46
C PRO A 42 -18.25 3.62 7.46
N SER A 43 -18.72 2.37 7.37
CA SER A 43 -19.85 2.02 6.48
C SER A 43 -20.64 0.79 6.95
N TRP A 44 -21.88 0.66 6.48
CA TRP A 44 -22.67 -0.55 6.64
C TRP A 44 -22.04 -1.77 5.97
N ALA A 45 -21.26 -1.59 4.91
CA ALA A 45 -20.51 -2.66 4.26
C ALA A 45 -19.48 -3.25 5.22
N ALA A 46 -18.69 -2.41 5.88
CA ALA A 46 -17.72 -2.82 6.88
C ALA A 46 -18.37 -3.56 8.05
N LEU A 47 -19.49 -3.05 8.59
CA LEU A 47 -20.23 -3.71 9.66
C LEU A 47 -20.74 -5.11 9.25
N LYS A 48 -21.22 -5.26 8.01
CA LYS A 48 -21.61 -6.57 7.48
C LYS A 48 -20.43 -7.55 7.38
N VAL A 49 -19.24 -7.07 7.06
CA VAL A 49 -18.02 -7.93 7.04
C VAL A 49 -17.69 -8.39 8.45
N VAL A 50 -17.68 -7.49 9.44
CA VAL A 50 -17.44 -7.83 10.85
C VAL A 50 -18.48 -8.83 11.36
N TRP A 51 -19.76 -8.63 11.05
CA TRP A 51 -20.82 -9.56 11.43
C TRP A 51 -20.65 -10.94 10.80
N ARG A 52 -20.27 -11.02 9.51
CA ARG A 52 -19.98 -12.29 8.83
C ARG A 52 -18.75 -12.98 9.45
N ALA A 53 -17.71 -12.22 9.77
CA ALA A 53 -16.54 -12.73 10.47
C ALA A 53 -16.93 -13.34 11.81
N TRP A 54 -17.72 -12.64 12.62
CA TRP A 54 -18.21 -13.15 13.89
C TRP A 54 -19.02 -14.43 13.73
N ARG A 55 -19.95 -14.48 12.76
CA ARG A 55 -20.77 -15.68 12.52
C ARG A 55 -19.95 -16.88 12.04
N LYS A 56 -18.88 -16.67 11.30
CA LYS A 56 -18.05 -17.74 10.77
C LYS A 56 -16.97 -18.19 11.73
N LEU A 57 -16.29 -17.26 12.37
CA LEU A 57 -15.13 -17.52 13.23
C LEU A 57 -15.52 -17.67 14.71
N GLY A 58 -16.72 -17.28 15.09
CA GLY A 58 -17.14 -17.17 16.47
C GLY A 58 -16.47 -16.02 17.21
N THR A 59 -16.82 -15.84 18.48
CA THR A 59 -16.28 -14.75 19.31
C THR A 59 -14.76 -14.88 19.51
N ALA A 60 -14.26 -16.10 19.72
CA ALA A 60 -12.83 -16.33 19.92
C ALA A 60 -12.01 -16.03 18.67
N GLY A 61 -12.49 -16.44 17.48
CA GLY A 61 -11.82 -16.14 16.21
C GLY A 61 -11.82 -14.67 15.85
N LEU A 62 -12.95 -13.97 16.09
CA LEU A 62 -13.01 -12.52 15.92
C LEU A 62 -12.07 -11.79 16.87
N TYR A 63 -11.98 -12.22 18.13
CA TYR A 63 -11.02 -11.68 19.09
C TYR A 63 -9.57 -11.93 18.65
N GLY A 64 -9.25 -13.11 18.14
CA GLY A 64 -7.93 -13.42 17.58
C GLY A 64 -7.56 -12.50 16.40
N LEU A 65 -8.50 -12.27 15.49
CA LEU A 65 -8.31 -11.34 14.38
C LEU A 65 -8.11 -9.90 14.85
N LEU A 66 -8.89 -9.44 15.81
CA LEU A 66 -8.75 -8.11 16.41
C LEU A 66 -7.39 -7.97 17.11
N ARG A 67 -6.97 -9.00 17.85
CA ARG A 67 -5.65 -9.03 18.49
C ARG A 67 -4.52 -8.91 17.44
N LEU A 68 -4.59 -9.66 16.34
CA LEU A 68 -3.64 -9.53 15.23
C LEU A 68 -3.60 -8.10 14.71
N MET A 69 -4.76 -7.49 14.46
CA MET A 69 -4.87 -6.12 13.94
C MET A 69 -4.32 -5.04 14.88
N LEU A 70 -4.27 -5.30 16.19
CA LEU A 70 -3.81 -4.35 17.20
C LEU A 70 -2.38 -4.62 17.70
N SER A 71 -1.83 -5.81 17.43
CA SER A 71 -0.50 -6.21 17.89
C SER A 71 0.61 -5.47 17.14
N SER A 72 1.75 -5.32 17.81
CA SER A 72 2.99 -4.95 17.12
C SER A 72 3.55 -6.15 16.33
N PRO A 73 4.32 -5.94 15.25
CA PRO A 73 5.04 -7.02 14.57
C PRO A 73 5.89 -7.84 15.54
N ARG A 74 6.62 -7.19 16.44
CA ARG A 74 7.48 -7.85 17.44
C ARG A 74 6.68 -8.82 18.32
N ASP A 75 5.60 -8.37 18.93
CA ASP A 75 4.80 -9.21 19.84
C ASP A 75 4.13 -10.35 19.10
N PHE A 76 3.60 -10.08 17.92
CA PHE A 76 2.98 -11.10 17.09
C PHE A 76 3.98 -12.19 16.70
N LEU A 77 5.17 -11.81 16.23
CA LEU A 77 6.18 -12.76 15.81
C LEU A 77 6.78 -13.53 16.99
N ALA A 78 6.99 -12.86 18.13
CA ALA A 78 7.47 -13.52 19.33
C ALA A 78 6.47 -14.54 19.92
N ALA A 79 5.17 -14.26 19.77
CA ALA A 79 4.11 -15.16 20.23
C ALA A 79 3.92 -16.41 19.34
N ASN A 80 4.36 -16.38 18.08
CA ASN A 80 4.12 -17.45 17.12
C ASN A 80 5.38 -18.24 16.74
N PHE A 81 6.57 -17.65 16.83
CA PHE A 81 7.82 -18.26 16.40
C PHE A 81 8.89 -18.15 17.49
N GLU A 82 9.73 -19.16 17.59
CA GLU A 82 10.83 -19.19 18.56
C GLU A 82 12.18 -18.79 17.93
N HIS A 83 12.39 -19.07 16.62
CA HIS A 83 13.66 -18.86 15.97
C HIS A 83 13.75 -17.47 15.30
N ASN A 84 14.84 -16.73 15.55
CA ASN A 84 15.00 -15.36 15.07
C ASN A 84 15.02 -15.23 13.53
N HIS A 85 15.57 -16.23 12.81
CA HIS A 85 15.57 -16.19 11.34
C HIS A 85 14.16 -16.23 10.77
N VAL A 86 13.26 -17.03 11.36
CA VAL A 86 11.85 -17.11 10.94
C VAL A 86 11.12 -15.80 11.26
N ARG A 87 11.35 -15.25 12.45
CA ARG A 87 10.82 -13.92 12.82
C ARG A 87 11.28 -12.84 11.86
N THR A 88 12.58 -12.80 11.52
CA THR A 88 13.14 -11.80 10.62
C THR A 88 12.61 -11.96 9.20
N LEU A 89 12.50 -13.19 8.70
CA LEU A 89 11.94 -13.47 7.38
C LEU A 89 10.55 -12.84 7.22
N MET A 90 9.71 -12.97 8.24
CA MET A 90 8.35 -12.42 8.20
C MET A 90 8.31 -10.92 8.51
N ALA A 91 9.17 -10.43 9.43
CA ALA A 91 9.20 -9.03 9.86
C ALA A 91 9.52 -8.06 8.71
N THR A 92 10.36 -8.46 7.75
CA THR A 92 10.77 -7.61 6.62
C THR A 92 9.60 -7.09 5.81
N TRP A 93 8.52 -7.84 5.72
CA TRP A 93 7.30 -7.43 5.01
C TRP A 93 6.56 -6.27 5.69
N GLY A 94 6.68 -6.13 7.00
CA GLY A 94 6.13 -4.96 7.71
C GLY A 94 6.92 -3.69 7.47
N LEU A 95 8.24 -3.81 7.35
CA LEU A 95 9.14 -2.66 7.21
C LEU A 95 8.97 -1.91 5.89
N HIS A 96 8.57 -2.57 4.81
CA HIS A 96 8.41 -1.90 3.51
C HIS A 96 7.19 -0.97 3.43
N VAL A 97 6.31 -1.00 4.41
CA VAL A 97 5.15 -0.09 4.56
C VAL A 97 5.28 0.79 5.82
N ASP A 98 6.51 1.07 6.24
CA ASP A 98 6.88 1.96 7.35
C ASP A 98 6.37 1.55 8.74
N PHE A 99 5.98 0.28 8.92
CA PHE A 99 5.64 -0.22 10.25
C PHE A 99 6.90 -0.69 10.99
N ALA A 100 7.35 0.13 11.95
CA ALA A 100 8.40 -0.27 12.88
C ALA A 100 7.99 -1.54 13.64
N PRO A 101 8.96 -2.40 14.05
CA PRO A 101 8.67 -3.64 14.75
C PRO A 101 7.81 -3.48 16.01
N ASP A 102 7.88 -2.33 16.67
CA ASP A 102 7.14 -2.02 17.90
C ASP A 102 5.84 -1.22 17.66
N ALA A 103 5.51 -0.90 16.40
CA ALA A 103 4.33 -0.13 16.09
C ALA A 103 3.06 -0.97 16.31
N ALA A 104 2.18 -0.52 17.21
CA ALA A 104 0.87 -1.13 17.41
C ALA A 104 0.07 -1.09 16.09
N GLY A 105 -0.60 -2.20 15.78
CA GLY A 105 -1.35 -2.35 14.54
C GLY A 105 -0.52 -2.80 13.33
N GLY A 106 0.82 -2.85 13.46
CA GLY A 106 1.70 -3.23 12.38
C GLY A 106 1.76 -4.73 12.07
N ALA A 107 1.29 -5.60 12.97
CA ALA A 107 1.38 -7.05 12.81
C ALA A 107 0.58 -7.61 11.62
N LEU A 108 -0.48 -6.91 11.21
CA LEU A 108 -1.31 -7.31 10.08
C LEU A 108 -0.50 -7.42 8.79
N PHE A 109 0.45 -6.52 8.55
CA PHE A 109 1.21 -6.46 7.30
C PHE A 109 2.17 -7.64 7.10
N PRO A 110 3.09 -7.97 8.03
CA PRO A 110 3.92 -9.16 7.88
C PRO A 110 3.08 -10.45 7.77
N TYR A 111 1.96 -10.55 8.49
CA TYR A 111 1.04 -11.68 8.36
C TYR A 111 0.41 -11.74 6.96
N LEU A 112 -0.19 -10.62 6.51
CA LEU A 112 -0.91 -10.54 5.25
C LEU A 112 0.02 -10.82 4.06
N GLU A 113 1.16 -10.15 4.01
CA GLU A 113 2.12 -10.29 2.91
C GLU A 113 2.72 -11.70 2.86
N SER A 114 3.20 -12.22 3.99
CA SER A 114 3.80 -13.56 4.00
C SER A 114 2.79 -14.63 3.61
N MET A 115 1.58 -14.59 4.16
CA MET A 115 0.59 -15.62 3.91
C MET A 115 -0.05 -15.48 2.52
N SER A 116 -0.24 -14.25 2.02
CA SER A 116 -0.69 -14.03 0.64
C SER A 116 0.32 -14.55 -0.38
N ASN A 117 1.62 -14.26 -0.17
CA ASN A 117 2.67 -14.77 -1.04
C ASN A 117 2.77 -16.30 -1.01
N GLN A 118 2.51 -16.93 0.12
CA GLN A 118 2.44 -18.39 0.22
C GLN A 118 1.20 -18.97 -0.48
N ALA A 119 0.05 -18.31 -0.35
CA ALA A 119 -1.22 -18.80 -0.91
C ALA A 119 -1.34 -18.55 -2.42
N PHE A 120 -0.90 -17.39 -2.90
CA PHE A 120 -1.14 -16.94 -4.28
C PHE A 120 0.14 -16.91 -5.12
N GLY A 121 1.31 -17.03 -4.50
CA GLY A 121 2.60 -16.85 -5.14
C GLY A 121 2.98 -15.38 -5.30
N MET A 122 4.24 -15.18 -5.63
CA MET A 122 4.79 -13.89 -6.03
C MET A 122 5.27 -14.00 -7.47
N VAL A 123 4.87 -13.04 -8.30
CA VAL A 123 5.30 -12.98 -9.70
C VAL A 123 6.30 -11.86 -9.91
N ILE A 124 7.29 -12.13 -10.72
CA ILE A 124 8.25 -11.15 -11.22
C ILE A 124 8.03 -11.03 -12.73
N GLY A 125 7.86 -9.81 -13.22
CA GLY A 125 7.67 -9.57 -14.65
C GLY A 125 8.87 -10.07 -15.46
N GLN A 126 8.62 -10.87 -16.49
CA GLN A 126 9.66 -11.25 -17.44
C GLN A 126 10.22 -9.99 -18.12
N GLY A 127 11.53 -9.79 -18.07
CA GLY A 127 12.19 -8.56 -18.52
C GLY A 127 12.29 -7.46 -17.48
N GLY A 128 11.83 -7.71 -16.23
CA GLY A 128 11.91 -6.76 -15.12
C GLY A 128 10.72 -5.80 -15.01
N ALA A 129 10.77 -4.89 -14.04
CA ALA A 129 9.70 -3.93 -13.75
C ALA A 129 9.43 -2.95 -14.92
N ASP A 130 10.42 -2.69 -15.75
CA ASP A 130 10.34 -1.84 -16.94
C ASP A 130 9.26 -2.32 -17.94
N THR A 131 8.98 -3.63 -17.97
CA THR A 131 7.93 -4.21 -18.83
C THR A 131 6.55 -3.58 -18.55
N ILE A 132 6.23 -3.30 -17.30
CA ILE A 132 4.97 -2.66 -16.90
C ILE A 132 4.93 -1.24 -17.47
N ILE A 133 6.02 -0.49 -17.30
CA ILE A 133 6.11 0.90 -17.79
C ILE A 133 6.01 0.94 -19.32
N LYS A 134 6.69 0.04 -20.02
CA LYS A 134 6.59 -0.06 -21.49
C LYS A 134 5.17 -0.33 -21.93
N SER A 135 4.47 -1.28 -21.31
CA SER A 135 3.08 -1.59 -21.62
C SER A 135 2.15 -0.41 -21.38
N MET A 136 2.37 0.36 -20.32
CA MET A 136 1.60 1.57 -20.03
C MET A 136 1.85 2.67 -21.09
N VAL A 137 3.11 2.86 -21.50
CA VAL A 137 3.48 3.82 -22.54
C VAL A 137 2.88 3.44 -23.89
N ASP A 138 2.92 2.17 -24.26
CA ASP A 138 2.33 1.67 -25.49
C ASP A 138 0.81 1.85 -25.52
N LEU A 139 0.14 1.59 -24.39
CA LEU A 139 -1.29 1.86 -24.25
C LEU A 139 -1.61 3.37 -24.37
N LEU A 140 -0.80 4.23 -23.73
CA LEU A 140 -0.95 5.68 -23.83
C LEU A 140 -0.87 6.12 -25.29
N ARG A 141 0.15 5.68 -26.02
CA ARG A 141 0.35 6.01 -27.45
C ARG A 141 -0.77 5.47 -28.32
N ALA A 142 -1.21 4.24 -28.10
CA ALA A 142 -2.33 3.64 -28.83
C ALA A 142 -3.64 4.43 -28.66
N LYS A 143 -3.77 5.15 -27.54
CA LYS A 143 -4.91 6.06 -27.29
C LYS A 143 -4.68 7.50 -27.76
N GLY A 144 -3.60 7.75 -28.52
CA GLY A 144 -3.26 9.09 -29.04
C GLY A 144 -2.62 10.00 -28.00
N GLY A 145 -2.14 9.47 -26.89
CA GLY A 145 -1.38 10.22 -25.89
C GLY A 145 0.08 10.43 -26.32
N GLU A 146 0.68 11.51 -25.84
CA GLU A 146 2.09 11.84 -26.06
C GLU A 146 2.87 11.76 -24.74
N LEU A 147 4.08 11.19 -24.79
CA LEU A 147 5.02 11.18 -23.69
C LEU A 147 6.21 12.06 -24.02
N ILE A 148 6.41 13.12 -23.25
CA ILE A 148 7.52 14.05 -23.40
C ILE A 148 8.48 13.81 -22.22
N LEU A 149 9.68 13.35 -22.52
CA LEU A 149 10.74 13.12 -21.52
C LEU A 149 11.62 14.37 -21.38
N ASN A 150 12.34 14.47 -20.29
CA ASN A 150 13.26 15.57 -19.98
C ASN A 150 12.59 16.96 -20.10
N ALA A 151 11.32 17.04 -19.71
CA ALA A 151 10.49 18.23 -19.78
C ALA A 151 10.04 18.65 -18.36
N PRO A 152 10.95 19.16 -17.52
CA PRO A 152 10.58 19.59 -16.18
C PRO A 152 9.58 20.73 -16.24
N VAL A 153 8.48 20.59 -15.50
CA VAL A 153 7.45 21.61 -15.37
C VAL A 153 7.92 22.67 -14.37
N GLN A 154 7.96 23.93 -14.81
CA GLN A 154 8.34 25.06 -13.96
C GLN A 154 7.12 25.63 -13.21
N SER A 155 5.96 25.73 -13.88
CA SER A 155 4.76 26.26 -13.25
C SER A 155 3.48 25.72 -13.91
N ILE A 156 2.38 25.77 -13.16
CA ILE A 156 1.02 25.54 -13.65
C ILE A 156 0.41 26.90 -13.98
N ILE A 157 -0.02 27.08 -15.22
CA ILE A 157 -0.66 28.29 -15.68
C ILE A 157 -2.12 28.27 -15.29
N THR A 158 -2.58 29.36 -14.65
CA THR A 158 -3.98 29.49 -14.23
C THR A 158 -4.60 30.77 -14.84
N SER A 159 -5.88 30.71 -15.18
CA SER A 159 -6.69 31.84 -15.60
C SER A 159 -8.09 31.74 -15.01
N GLY A 160 -8.54 32.77 -14.32
CA GLY A 160 -9.85 32.78 -13.66
C GLY A 160 -10.02 31.65 -12.60
N GLY A 161 -8.94 31.24 -11.92
CA GLY A 161 -8.98 30.16 -10.94
C GLY A 161 -8.97 28.73 -11.53
N VAL A 162 -8.80 28.62 -12.85
CA VAL A 162 -8.76 27.33 -13.56
C VAL A 162 -7.36 27.07 -14.12
N ALA A 163 -6.84 25.85 -13.96
CA ALA A 163 -5.58 25.45 -14.57
C ALA A 163 -5.77 25.28 -16.09
N THR A 164 -5.03 26.05 -16.88
CA THR A 164 -5.16 26.11 -18.35
C THR A 164 -3.96 25.52 -19.07
N GLY A 165 -2.90 25.15 -18.35
CA GLY A 165 -1.71 24.57 -18.96
C GLY A 165 -0.54 24.50 -17.99
N VAL A 166 0.63 24.20 -18.54
CA VAL A 166 1.89 24.19 -17.80
C VAL A 166 2.96 24.93 -18.61
N GLN A 167 3.88 25.58 -17.92
CA GLN A 167 5.11 26.10 -18.50
C GLN A 167 6.27 25.16 -18.13
N LEU A 168 7.05 24.79 -19.12
CA LEU A 168 8.26 23.99 -18.96
C LEU A 168 9.46 24.89 -18.62
N ALA A 169 10.51 24.29 -18.05
CA ALA A 169 11.73 25.03 -17.70
C ALA A 169 12.48 25.60 -18.91
N ASP A 170 12.26 25.05 -20.10
CA ASP A 170 12.80 25.57 -21.38
C ASP A 170 11.96 26.70 -21.99
N GLY A 171 10.92 27.15 -21.31
CA GLY A 171 10.03 28.23 -21.74
C GLY A 171 8.84 27.77 -22.58
N ARG A 172 8.78 26.54 -23.05
CA ARG A 172 7.61 26.02 -23.78
C ARG A 172 6.36 26.02 -22.91
N VAL A 173 5.24 26.29 -23.52
CA VAL A 173 3.91 26.27 -22.91
C VAL A 173 3.09 25.14 -23.51
N LEU A 174 2.54 24.29 -22.66
CA LEU A 174 1.63 23.21 -23.06
C LEU A 174 0.24 23.54 -22.52
N SER A 175 -0.73 23.73 -23.41
CA SER A 175 -2.11 24.03 -23.03
C SER A 175 -2.89 22.79 -22.64
N ALA A 176 -3.70 22.88 -21.58
CA ALA A 176 -4.61 21.85 -21.14
C ALA A 176 -6.04 22.18 -21.56
N ARG A 177 -6.69 21.28 -22.28
CA ARG A 177 -8.10 21.45 -22.71
C ARG A 177 -9.11 21.17 -21.61
N ARG A 178 -8.80 20.32 -20.66
CA ARG A 178 -9.74 19.85 -19.63
C ARG A 178 -9.18 19.96 -18.21
N ALA A 179 -7.95 19.51 -17.98
CA ALA A 179 -7.33 19.52 -16.66
C ALA A 179 -5.81 19.37 -16.74
N VAL A 180 -5.11 19.81 -15.71
CA VAL A 180 -3.72 19.48 -15.42
C VAL A 180 -3.75 18.49 -14.26
N ILE A 181 -3.14 17.31 -14.45
CA ILE A 181 -3.01 16.27 -13.42
C ILE A 181 -1.56 16.27 -12.93
N ALA A 182 -1.34 16.62 -11.67
CA ALA A 182 -0.02 16.69 -11.07
C ALA A 182 0.19 15.50 -10.13
N ASN A 183 1.00 14.53 -10.57
CA ASN A 183 1.40 13.38 -9.74
C ASN A 183 2.74 13.66 -9.04
N VAL A 184 2.76 14.69 -8.18
CA VAL A 184 3.91 15.10 -7.38
C VAL A 184 3.46 15.44 -5.97
N ASN A 185 4.41 15.59 -5.04
CA ASN A 185 4.11 15.94 -3.65
C ASN A 185 3.21 17.21 -3.58
N PRO A 186 2.16 17.21 -2.77
CA PRO A 186 1.26 18.37 -2.62
C PRO A 186 1.98 19.67 -2.30
N LYS A 187 3.05 19.62 -1.48
CA LYS A 187 3.86 20.82 -1.19
C LYS A 187 4.54 21.40 -2.43
N ASN A 188 4.94 20.54 -3.37
CA ASN A 188 5.50 21.02 -4.66
C ASN A 188 4.43 21.67 -5.52
N VAL A 189 3.22 21.09 -5.57
CA VAL A 189 2.10 21.68 -6.34
C VAL A 189 1.74 23.05 -5.80
N PHE A 190 1.44 23.14 -4.50
CA PHE A 190 0.90 24.38 -3.89
C PHE A 190 1.96 25.34 -3.36
N GLY A 191 3.22 24.92 -3.27
CA GLY A 191 4.33 25.76 -2.81
C GLY A 191 5.29 26.22 -3.91
N ALA A 192 5.31 25.53 -5.07
CA ALA A 192 6.26 25.84 -6.14
C ALA A 192 5.63 25.95 -7.52
N LEU A 193 4.69 25.06 -7.87
CA LEU A 193 4.14 25.01 -9.24
C LEU A 193 2.94 25.92 -9.45
N LEU A 194 2.11 26.13 -8.44
CA LEU A 194 0.97 27.06 -8.50
C LEU A 194 1.39 28.47 -8.04
N PRO A 195 0.79 29.53 -8.59
CA PRO A 195 1.01 30.88 -8.09
C PRO A 195 0.48 31.01 -6.65
N ASN A 196 1.13 31.88 -5.86
CA ASN A 196 0.70 32.16 -4.49
C ASN A 196 -0.77 32.61 -4.47
N GLY A 197 -1.54 32.07 -3.51
CA GLY A 197 -2.97 32.35 -3.39
C GLY A 197 -3.86 31.65 -4.41
N ALA A 198 -3.35 30.68 -5.16
CA ALA A 198 -4.15 29.86 -6.09
C ALA A 198 -5.15 28.96 -5.36
N ALA A 199 -4.93 28.68 -4.07
CA ALA A 199 -5.85 27.90 -3.24
C ALA A 199 -6.32 28.74 -2.02
N PRO A 200 -7.49 28.42 -1.44
CA PRO A 200 -7.91 29.05 -0.21
C PRO A 200 -6.91 28.91 0.91
N GLN A 201 -6.68 29.94 1.71
CA GLN A 201 -5.68 29.97 2.80
C GLN A 201 -5.82 28.78 3.78
N ALA A 202 -7.06 28.41 4.11
CA ALA A 202 -7.33 27.25 4.98
C ALA A 202 -6.83 25.92 4.37
N PHE A 203 -6.83 25.80 3.05
CA PHE A 203 -6.30 24.63 2.35
C PHE A 203 -4.76 24.68 2.28
N GLU A 204 -4.18 25.82 1.99
CA GLU A 204 -2.72 26.02 1.99
C GLU A 204 -2.12 25.68 3.34
N SER A 205 -2.76 26.07 4.45
CA SER A 205 -2.34 25.71 5.81
C SER A 205 -2.32 24.18 6.03
N LYS A 206 -3.32 23.46 5.50
CA LYS A 206 -3.34 21.98 5.54
C LYS A 206 -2.21 21.36 4.72
N VAL A 207 -1.91 21.91 3.56
CA VAL A 207 -0.79 21.44 2.72
C VAL A 207 0.55 21.67 3.43
N GLN A 208 0.74 22.79 4.11
CA GLN A 208 1.96 23.04 4.89
C GLN A 208 2.11 22.06 6.06
N ALA A 209 1.01 21.67 6.68
CA ALA A 209 0.99 20.67 7.74
C ALA A 209 1.18 19.22 7.24
N PHE A 210 1.00 18.97 5.93
CA PHE A 210 1.20 17.66 5.34
C PHE A 210 2.64 17.16 5.52
N ARG A 211 2.77 15.95 6.03
CA ARG A 211 4.07 15.25 6.16
C ARG A 211 4.05 14.06 5.24
N PRO A 212 4.96 13.99 4.24
CA PRO A 212 5.14 12.76 3.47
C PRO A 212 5.65 11.67 4.41
N GLY A 213 5.20 10.43 4.17
CA GLY A 213 5.70 9.24 4.87
C GLY A 213 7.13 8.89 4.43
#